data_eebdd931a063cb0440415922c1f83087
#
_entry.id   eebdd931a063cb0440415922c1f83087
#
_cell.length_a   1.000
_cell.length_b   1.000
_cell.length_c   1.000
_cell.angle_alpha   90.00
_cell.angle_beta   90.00
_cell.angle_gamma   90.00
#
_symmetry.space_group_name_H-M   'P 1'
#
loop_
_entity.id
_entity.type
_entity.pdbx_description
1 polymer ?
#
loop_
_entity_poly.entity_id
_entity_poly.type
_entity_poly.pdbx_seq_one_letter_code
_entity_poly.pdbx_strand_id
1 'polypeptide(L)'
;MQRFLVLPQWNVKLLWFPIVKYWLKQEYNGDRLNREQRRRRKKLKYSESGQILVVIDRTQWKERNLMVVSIIWGKHALPVYWDLIGKKGSSNLSFQKKVLQPVLKLIKPYPTIVIGDREFHSAKLGMWLRLRRVDFILRQKKSACIQQNGKNYQALKSLGFQPGYTHFIENITCNKEQNLSPFNLAVRWKRKYRGKEHKNPWYLLTSLPNLQKTLEVYRARWGIETLFKDCKTGGYNARTNSG
;
A
#
# COMPACT_ATOMS: atom_id res chain seq x y z
N MET A 1 1.98 -21.65 2.27
CA MET A 1 2.11 -20.74 1.11
C MET A 1 2.98 -21.32 -0.02
N GLN A 2 4.15 -21.93 0.23
CA GLN A 2 4.99 -22.52 -0.83
C GLN A 2 4.24 -23.48 -1.77
N ARG A 3 3.45 -24.42 -1.22
CA ARG A 3 2.66 -25.37 -2.03
C ARG A 3 1.61 -24.68 -2.90
N PHE A 4 1.02 -23.59 -2.45
CA PHE A 4 0.01 -22.84 -3.20
C PHE A 4 0.59 -22.00 -4.34
N LEU A 5 1.85 -21.54 -4.22
CA LEU A 5 2.51 -20.72 -5.25
C LEU A 5 3.04 -21.55 -6.42
N VAL A 6 3.22 -22.86 -6.23
CA VAL A 6 3.87 -23.76 -7.20
C VAL A 6 2.87 -24.68 -7.90
N LEU A 7 1.63 -24.79 -7.44
CA LEU A 7 0.62 -25.61 -8.10
C LEU A 7 0.15 -24.94 -9.39
N PRO A 8 0.42 -25.53 -10.58
CA PRO A 8 0.02 -24.96 -11.86
C PRO A 8 -1.49 -24.78 -12.01
N GLN A 9 -2.27 -25.51 -11.22
CA GLN A 9 -3.74 -25.56 -11.24
C GLN A 9 -4.39 -24.59 -10.24
N TRP A 10 -3.60 -23.87 -9.39
CA TRP A 10 -4.16 -22.97 -8.40
C TRP A 10 -4.63 -21.66 -9.02
N ASN A 11 -5.91 -21.53 -9.27
CA ASN A 11 -6.50 -20.29 -9.71
C ASN A 11 -6.95 -19.46 -8.50
N VAL A 12 -6.13 -18.47 -8.12
CA VAL A 12 -6.41 -17.56 -6.98
C VAL A 12 -7.79 -16.92 -7.08
N LYS A 13 -8.22 -16.54 -8.28
CA LYS A 13 -9.52 -15.88 -8.47
C LYS A 13 -10.67 -16.84 -8.28
N LEU A 14 -10.51 -18.09 -8.68
CA LEU A 14 -11.57 -19.11 -8.60
C LEU A 14 -11.70 -19.65 -7.17
N LEU A 15 -10.61 -19.93 -6.49
CA LEU A 15 -10.60 -20.63 -5.20
C LEU A 15 -10.50 -19.70 -4.01
N TRP A 16 -9.68 -18.64 -4.09
CA TRP A 16 -9.39 -17.77 -2.96
C TRP A 16 -10.33 -16.54 -2.87
N PHE A 17 -10.70 -15.94 -4.00
CA PHE A 17 -11.59 -14.78 -4.00
C PHE A 17 -12.97 -15.02 -3.38
N PRO A 18 -13.65 -16.17 -3.56
CA PRO A 18 -14.89 -16.44 -2.84
C PRO A 18 -14.74 -16.42 -1.32
N ILE A 19 -13.62 -16.98 -0.81
CA ILE A 19 -13.31 -17.00 0.62
C ILE A 19 -13.08 -15.57 1.13
N VAL A 20 -12.24 -14.79 0.44
CA VAL A 20 -11.99 -13.39 0.80
C VAL A 20 -13.27 -12.56 0.74
N LYS A 21 -14.12 -12.77 -0.27
CA LYS A 21 -15.41 -12.09 -0.41
C LYS A 21 -16.37 -12.43 0.74
N TYR A 22 -16.43 -13.70 1.11
CA TYR A 22 -17.22 -14.14 2.26
C TYR A 22 -16.72 -13.48 3.55
N TRP A 23 -15.41 -13.54 3.82
CA TRP A 23 -14.78 -12.91 4.97
C TRP A 23 -15.07 -11.40 5.02
N LEU A 24 -14.90 -10.68 3.90
CA LEU A 24 -15.21 -9.25 3.81
C LEU A 24 -16.66 -8.93 4.16
N LYS A 25 -17.61 -9.75 3.70
CA LYS A 25 -19.02 -9.57 4.06
C LYS A 25 -19.24 -9.71 5.57
N GLN A 26 -18.56 -10.64 6.22
CA GLN A 26 -18.68 -10.81 7.68
C GLN A 26 -18.05 -9.65 8.45
N GLU A 27 -16.91 -9.15 7.98
CA GLU A 27 -16.16 -8.11 8.69
C GLU A 27 -16.68 -6.68 8.42
N TYR A 28 -17.18 -6.40 7.21
CA TYR A 28 -17.53 -5.04 6.78
C TYR A 28 -19.04 -4.77 6.59
N ASN A 29 -19.90 -5.78 6.49
CA ASN A 29 -21.36 -5.57 6.46
C ASN A 29 -21.89 -5.34 7.89
N GLY A 30 -21.78 -4.12 8.34
CA GLY A 30 -21.85 -3.67 9.71
C GLY A 30 -23.19 -3.71 10.43
N ASP A 31 -24.31 -4.04 9.80
CA ASP A 31 -25.64 -3.88 10.41
C ASP A 31 -26.07 -5.05 11.30
N ARG A 32 -25.29 -6.17 11.30
CA ARG A 32 -25.60 -7.36 12.11
C ARG A 32 -24.44 -7.84 13.00
N LEU A 33 -23.52 -6.95 13.35
CA LEU A 33 -22.42 -7.35 14.22
C LEU A 33 -22.91 -7.60 15.65
N ASN A 34 -22.60 -8.76 16.19
CA ASN A 34 -22.77 -9.04 17.61
C ASN A 34 -21.80 -8.19 18.46
N ARG A 35 -22.01 -8.18 19.80
CA ARG A 35 -21.25 -7.36 20.75
C ARG A 35 -19.74 -7.63 20.71
N GLU A 36 -19.34 -8.86 20.41
CA GLU A 36 -17.94 -9.29 20.32
C GLU A 36 -17.29 -8.82 19.00
N GLN A 37 -18.00 -8.91 17.90
CA GLN A 37 -17.55 -8.39 16.61
C GLN A 37 -17.37 -6.87 16.63
N ARG A 38 -18.28 -6.13 17.34
CA ARG A 38 -18.12 -4.69 17.57
C ARG A 38 -16.90 -4.36 18.43
N ARG A 39 -16.57 -5.21 19.44
CA ARG A 39 -15.33 -5.07 20.24
C ARG A 39 -14.08 -5.35 19.42
N ARG A 40 -14.11 -6.36 18.54
CA ARG A 40 -13.00 -6.64 17.60
C ARG A 40 -12.80 -5.49 16.61
N ARG A 41 -13.88 -4.89 16.08
CA ARG A 41 -13.81 -3.67 15.26
C ARG A 41 -13.16 -2.48 15.98
N LYS A 42 -13.48 -2.22 17.24
CA LYS A 42 -12.82 -1.15 18.02
C LYS A 42 -11.32 -1.36 18.18
N LYS A 43 -10.83 -2.60 18.17
CA LYS A 43 -9.38 -2.91 18.14
C LYS A 43 -8.75 -2.67 16.76
N LEU A 44 -9.54 -2.65 15.70
CA LEU A 44 -9.12 -2.36 14.34
C LEU A 44 -9.20 -0.84 14.10
N LYS A 45 -8.24 -0.08 14.63
CA LYS A 45 -8.19 1.41 14.55
C LYS A 45 -8.45 2.01 13.16
N TYR A 46 -8.35 1.22 12.11
CA TYR A 46 -8.54 1.66 10.72
C TYR A 46 -9.92 1.33 10.14
N SER A 47 -10.73 0.53 10.83
CA SER A 47 -12.09 0.18 10.38
C SER A 47 -13.18 1.12 10.91
N GLU A 48 -12.84 2.08 11.76
CA GLU A 48 -13.84 3.06 12.26
C GLU A 48 -14.49 3.88 11.13
N SER A 49 -13.80 4.00 9.99
CA SER A 49 -14.34 4.66 8.78
C SER A 49 -14.96 3.70 7.76
N GLY A 50 -14.99 2.38 8.02
CA GLY A 50 -15.47 1.39 7.06
C GLY A 50 -14.61 1.26 5.79
N GLN A 51 -13.40 1.84 5.77
CA GLN A 51 -12.50 1.81 4.62
C GLN A 51 -11.59 0.57 4.65
N ILE A 52 -11.41 -0.06 3.49
CA ILE A 52 -10.44 -1.16 3.31
C ILE A 52 -9.08 -0.57 2.96
N LEU A 53 -8.05 -0.97 3.71
CA LEU A 53 -6.67 -0.63 3.42
C LEU A 53 -6.03 -1.73 2.61
N VAL A 54 -5.63 -1.41 1.39
CA VAL A 54 -4.93 -2.32 0.47
C VAL A 54 -3.48 -1.92 0.38
N VAL A 55 -2.57 -2.83 0.63
CA VAL A 55 -1.13 -2.62 0.46
C VAL A 55 -0.65 -3.40 -0.75
N ILE A 56 0.08 -2.72 -1.64
CA ILE A 56 0.85 -3.35 -2.69
C ILE A 56 2.33 -3.27 -2.33
N ASP A 57 3.01 -4.41 -2.35
CA ASP A 57 4.44 -4.46 -2.04
C ASP A 57 5.10 -5.64 -2.76
N ARG A 58 6.42 -5.60 -2.84
CA ARG A 58 7.21 -6.63 -3.48
C ARG A 58 8.06 -7.37 -2.43
N THR A 59 8.12 -8.69 -2.56
CA THR A 59 9.04 -9.50 -1.80
C THR A 59 9.87 -10.38 -2.72
N GLN A 60 11.08 -10.69 -2.29
CA GLN A 60 11.90 -11.68 -2.95
C GLN A 60 11.72 -13.02 -2.23
N TRP A 61 11.44 -14.06 -2.99
CA TRP A 61 11.36 -15.43 -2.50
C TRP A 61 12.32 -16.30 -3.30
N LYS A 62 13.44 -16.70 -2.68
CA LYS A 62 14.57 -17.35 -3.37
C LYS A 62 14.99 -16.44 -4.55
N GLU A 63 15.04 -16.96 -5.76
CA GLU A 63 15.41 -16.23 -6.97
C GLU A 63 14.25 -15.50 -7.66
N ARG A 64 13.04 -15.63 -7.14
CA ARG A 64 11.82 -15.08 -7.74
C ARG A 64 11.37 -13.81 -7.03
N ASN A 65 11.01 -12.81 -7.79
CA ASN A 65 10.36 -11.61 -7.30
C ASN A 65 8.83 -11.79 -7.35
N LEU A 66 8.18 -11.56 -6.24
CA LEU A 66 6.73 -11.68 -6.08
C LEU A 66 6.13 -10.32 -5.76
N MET A 67 5.16 -9.89 -6.55
CA MET A 67 4.30 -8.76 -6.22
C MET A 67 3.08 -9.28 -5.47
N VAL A 68 2.80 -8.69 -4.32
CA VAL A 68 1.68 -9.10 -3.46
C VAL A 68 0.77 -7.91 -3.22
N VAL A 69 -0.53 -8.13 -3.34
CA VAL A 69 -1.58 -7.21 -2.92
C VAL A 69 -2.31 -7.81 -1.73
N SER A 70 -2.29 -7.10 -0.62
CA SER A 70 -2.85 -7.57 0.66
C SER A 70 -3.86 -6.57 1.20
N ILE A 71 -4.82 -7.07 1.98
CA ILE A 71 -5.71 -6.24 2.80
C ILE A 71 -5.14 -6.19 4.22
N ILE A 72 -5.05 -5.00 4.79
CA ILE A 72 -4.62 -4.82 6.18
C ILE A 72 -5.76 -5.16 7.11
N TRP A 73 -5.48 -6.06 8.05
CA TRP A 73 -6.40 -6.44 9.11
C TRP A 73 -5.70 -6.35 10.47
N GLY A 74 -6.03 -5.31 11.21
CA GLY A 74 -5.34 -4.98 12.45
C GLY A 74 -3.87 -4.65 12.23
N LYS A 75 -2.98 -5.47 12.81
CA LYS A 75 -1.53 -5.34 12.66
C LYS A 75 -0.93 -6.26 11.59
N HIS A 76 -1.77 -7.04 10.92
CA HIS A 76 -1.37 -8.05 9.95
C HIS A 76 -1.83 -7.66 8.55
N ALA A 77 -1.34 -8.36 7.55
CA ALA A 77 -1.80 -8.26 6.18
C ALA A 77 -2.31 -9.62 5.71
N LEU A 78 -3.49 -9.63 5.09
CA LEU A 78 -4.05 -10.81 4.43
C LEU A 78 -3.71 -10.73 2.94
N PRO A 79 -2.90 -11.63 2.38
CA PRO A 79 -2.62 -11.64 0.95
C PRO A 79 -3.88 -12.01 0.18
N VAL A 80 -4.26 -11.17 -0.79
CA VAL A 80 -5.46 -11.35 -1.60
C VAL A 80 -5.11 -11.81 -3.01
N TYR A 81 -4.08 -11.20 -3.59
CA TYR A 81 -3.61 -11.54 -4.93
C TYR A 81 -2.11 -11.35 -5.04
N TRP A 82 -1.46 -12.17 -5.86
CA TRP A 82 -0.04 -12.08 -6.14
C TRP A 82 0.28 -12.54 -7.55
N ASP A 83 1.41 -12.07 -8.08
CA ASP A 83 1.92 -12.49 -9.38
C ASP A 83 3.45 -12.43 -9.38
N LEU A 84 4.07 -13.31 -10.16
CA LEU A 84 5.52 -13.36 -10.31
C LEU A 84 5.99 -12.27 -11.26
N ILE A 85 7.05 -11.55 -10.86
CA ILE A 85 7.71 -10.56 -11.71
C ILE A 85 8.79 -11.28 -12.50
N GLY A 86 8.57 -11.45 -13.81
CA GLY A 86 9.51 -12.15 -14.71
C GLY A 86 10.81 -11.40 -15.00
N LYS A 87 11.00 -10.18 -14.49
CA LYS A 87 12.17 -9.32 -14.76
C LYS A 87 12.90 -8.94 -13.48
N LYS A 88 14.24 -8.85 -13.54
CA LYS A 88 15.02 -8.18 -12.51
C LYS A 88 14.73 -6.66 -12.56
N GLY A 89 14.61 -6.00 -11.41
CA GLY A 89 14.37 -4.57 -11.31
C GLY A 89 12.97 -4.20 -10.80
N SER A 90 12.64 -2.90 -10.85
CA SER A 90 11.34 -2.39 -10.42
C SER A 90 10.21 -2.79 -11.37
N SER A 91 9.01 -2.99 -10.83
CA SER A 91 7.82 -3.26 -11.62
C SER A 91 7.39 -2.04 -12.43
N ASN A 92 6.91 -2.26 -13.65
CA ASN A 92 6.33 -1.19 -14.46
C ASN A 92 4.86 -0.93 -14.08
N LEU A 93 4.35 0.22 -14.52
CA LEU A 93 2.98 0.66 -14.23
C LEU A 93 1.92 -0.34 -14.76
N SER A 94 2.15 -0.94 -15.93
CA SER A 94 1.23 -1.91 -16.52
C SER A 94 1.07 -3.14 -15.62
N PHE A 95 2.18 -3.66 -15.12
CA PHE A 95 2.17 -4.81 -14.19
C PHE A 95 1.51 -4.45 -12.84
N GLN A 96 1.81 -3.26 -12.29
CA GLN A 96 1.16 -2.78 -11.05
C GLN A 96 -0.36 -2.72 -11.21
N LYS A 97 -0.85 -2.18 -12.32
CA LYS A 97 -2.28 -2.16 -12.67
C LYS A 97 -2.86 -3.56 -12.83
N LYS A 98 -2.14 -4.46 -13.52
CA LYS A 98 -2.54 -5.87 -13.72
C LYS A 98 -2.80 -6.58 -12.40
N VAL A 99 -1.94 -6.36 -11.41
CA VAL A 99 -2.02 -7.04 -10.10
C VAL A 99 -3.08 -6.39 -9.19
N LEU A 100 -3.23 -5.07 -9.22
CA LEU A 100 -4.24 -4.35 -8.43
C LEU A 100 -5.67 -4.56 -8.94
N GLN A 101 -5.87 -4.60 -10.26
CA GLN A 101 -7.19 -4.59 -10.87
C GLN A 101 -8.13 -5.71 -10.40
N PRO A 102 -7.71 -6.99 -10.27
CA PRO A 102 -8.59 -8.05 -9.79
C PRO A 102 -9.01 -7.83 -8.33
N VAL A 103 -8.11 -7.32 -7.47
CA VAL A 103 -8.42 -7.02 -6.08
C VAL A 103 -9.41 -5.86 -5.99
N LEU A 104 -9.18 -4.77 -6.72
CA LEU A 104 -10.09 -3.62 -6.73
C LEU A 104 -11.49 -3.98 -7.27
N LYS A 105 -11.59 -4.93 -8.22
CA LYS A 105 -12.89 -5.47 -8.64
C LYS A 105 -13.58 -6.25 -7.53
N LEU A 106 -12.83 -7.08 -6.80
CA LEU A 106 -13.34 -7.89 -5.70
C LEU A 106 -13.93 -7.03 -4.57
N ILE A 107 -13.25 -5.92 -4.23
CA ILE A 107 -13.61 -5.04 -3.11
C ILE A 107 -14.37 -3.78 -3.55
N LYS A 108 -14.83 -3.72 -4.79
CA LYS A 108 -15.54 -2.56 -5.37
C LYS A 108 -16.66 -1.98 -4.49
N PRO A 109 -17.45 -2.77 -3.74
CA PRO A 109 -18.50 -2.24 -2.86
C PRO A 109 -18.00 -1.43 -1.66
N TYR A 110 -16.69 -1.47 -1.36
CA TYR A 110 -16.14 -0.89 -0.15
C TYR A 110 -15.25 0.31 -0.46
N PRO A 111 -15.34 1.42 0.30
CA PRO A 111 -14.38 2.50 0.23
C PRO A 111 -12.97 1.96 0.47
N THR A 112 -12.03 2.31 -0.39
CA THR A 112 -10.70 1.68 -0.40
C THR A 112 -9.59 2.71 -0.48
N ILE A 113 -8.51 2.48 0.28
CA ILE A 113 -7.26 3.24 0.19
C ILE A 113 -6.14 2.28 -0.21
N VAL A 114 -5.45 2.56 -1.33
CA VAL A 114 -4.28 1.80 -1.77
C VAL A 114 -3.01 2.45 -1.23
N ILE A 115 -2.14 1.66 -0.62
CA ILE A 115 -0.88 2.09 -0.03
C ILE A 115 0.27 1.43 -0.78
N GLY A 116 1.23 2.23 -1.25
CA GLY A 116 2.44 1.75 -1.92
C GLY A 116 3.71 2.42 -1.39
N ASP A 117 4.81 1.67 -1.38
CA ASP A 117 6.12 2.20 -1.03
C ASP A 117 6.78 2.96 -2.21
N ARG A 118 8.10 3.26 -2.11
CA ARG A 118 8.84 3.99 -3.13
C ARG A 118 8.92 3.28 -4.49
N GLU A 119 8.65 2.00 -4.59
CA GLU A 119 8.55 1.31 -5.88
C GLU A 119 7.32 1.79 -6.65
N PHE A 120 6.23 2.12 -5.95
CA PHE A 120 4.93 2.52 -6.51
C PHE A 120 4.76 4.04 -6.62
N HIS A 121 5.86 4.79 -6.77
CA HIS A 121 5.91 6.26 -6.74
C HIS A 121 5.25 6.96 -7.95
N SER A 122 4.67 6.24 -8.88
CA SER A 122 4.12 6.81 -10.12
C SER A 122 2.87 7.65 -9.88
N ALA A 123 2.90 8.95 -10.22
CA ALA A 123 1.71 9.80 -10.24
C ALA A 123 0.64 9.27 -11.23
N LYS A 124 1.06 8.60 -12.32
CA LYS A 124 0.14 7.91 -13.25
C LYS A 124 -0.63 6.78 -12.57
N LEU A 125 -0.02 6.08 -11.61
CA LEU A 125 -0.73 5.09 -10.78
C LEU A 125 -1.76 5.77 -9.88
N GLY A 126 -1.39 6.88 -9.24
CA GLY A 126 -2.32 7.68 -8.43
C GLY A 126 -3.53 8.17 -9.24
N MET A 127 -3.30 8.70 -10.43
CA MET A 127 -4.39 9.12 -11.33
C MET A 127 -5.28 7.94 -11.75
N TRP A 128 -4.69 6.79 -12.06
CA TRP A 128 -5.44 5.58 -12.43
C TRP A 128 -6.32 5.06 -11.29
N LEU A 129 -5.86 5.15 -10.03
CA LEU A 129 -6.65 4.82 -8.84
C LEU A 129 -7.79 5.82 -8.64
N ARG A 130 -7.50 7.12 -8.74
CA ARG A 130 -8.47 8.20 -8.58
C ARG A 130 -9.62 8.11 -9.59
N LEU A 131 -9.34 7.83 -10.85
CA LEU A 131 -10.35 7.60 -11.89
C LEU A 131 -11.28 6.41 -11.57
N ARG A 132 -10.88 5.54 -10.64
CA ARG A 132 -11.66 4.41 -10.12
C ARG A 132 -12.34 4.70 -8.79
N ARG A 133 -12.28 5.96 -8.32
CA ARG A 133 -12.78 6.39 -7.01
C ARG A 133 -12.12 5.61 -5.85
N VAL A 134 -10.84 5.30 -6.01
CA VAL A 134 -10.00 4.63 -5.01
C VAL A 134 -9.00 5.63 -4.48
N ASP A 135 -9.02 5.85 -3.16
CA ASP A 135 -8.03 6.68 -2.50
C ASP A 135 -6.66 5.99 -2.46
N PHE A 136 -5.61 6.78 -2.30
CA PHE A 136 -4.27 6.22 -2.30
C PHE A 136 -3.28 7.03 -1.46
N ILE A 137 -2.20 6.35 -1.05
CA ILE A 137 -1.01 6.94 -0.44
C ILE A 137 0.20 6.25 -1.07
N LEU A 138 0.94 6.96 -1.93
CA LEU A 138 2.10 6.45 -2.65
C LEU A 138 3.35 7.20 -2.25
N ARG A 139 4.33 6.48 -1.66
CA ARG A 139 5.59 7.10 -1.24
C ARG A 139 6.43 7.48 -2.44
N GLN A 140 6.84 8.75 -2.50
CA GLN A 140 7.62 9.33 -3.58
C GLN A 140 9.12 9.19 -3.36
N LYS A 141 9.88 9.20 -4.46
CA LYS A 141 11.33 9.38 -4.44
C LYS A 141 11.66 10.86 -4.20
N LYS A 142 12.80 11.14 -3.56
CA LYS A 142 13.27 12.52 -3.32
C LYS A 142 13.52 13.34 -4.60
N SER A 143 13.70 12.65 -5.73
CA SER A 143 13.88 13.25 -7.06
C SER A 143 12.56 13.52 -7.79
N ALA A 144 11.41 13.10 -7.25
CA ALA A 144 10.11 13.39 -7.87
C ALA A 144 9.89 14.90 -7.89
N CYS A 145 9.36 15.41 -9.01
CA CYS A 145 9.07 16.82 -9.18
C CYS A 145 7.59 17.10 -8.98
N ILE A 146 7.29 18.18 -8.28
CA ILE A 146 5.96 18.72 -8.10
C ILE A 146 5.91 20.18 -8.51
N GLN A 147 4.73 20.66 -8.84
CA GLN A 147 4.39 22.05 -9.04
C GLN A 147 3.29 22.44 -8.06
N GLN A 148 3.43 23.58 -7.41
CA GLN A 148 2.44 24.14 -6.50
C GLN A 148 2.01 25.53 -7.01
N ASN A 149 0.70 25.78 -7.05
CA ASN A 149 0.12 27.10 -7.39
C ASN A 149 0.70 27.71 -8.67
N GLY A 150 0.87 26.94 -9.74
CA GLY A 150 1.38 27.43 -11.01
C GLY A 150 2.88 27.80 -11.03
N LYS A 151 3.60 27.64 -9.90
CA LYS A 151 5.06 27.87 -9.83
C LYS A 151 5.84 26.85 -10.66
N ASN A 152 7.14 27.08 -10.81
CA ASN A 152 8.00 26.12 -11.50
C ASN A 152 8.04 24.75 -10.82
N TYR A 153 8.20 23.70 -11.60
CA TYR A 153 8.40 22.35 -11.08
C TYR A 153 9.67 22.25 -10.25
N GLN A 154 9.55 21.77 -9.02
CA GLN A 154 10.67 21.59 -8.10
C GLN A 154 10.75 20.13 -7.63
N ALA A 155 11.98 19.63 -7.48
CA ALA A 155 12.21 18.31 -6.91
C ALA A 155 11.88 18.33 -5.41
N LEU A 156 11.31 17.23 -4.88
CA LEU A 156 10.95 17.16 -3.45
C LEU A 156 12.14 17.40 -2.51
N LYS A 157 13.35 17.01 -2.93
CA LYS A 157 14.59 17.27 -2.15
C LYS A 157 14.94 18.75 -2.02
N SER A 158 14.54 19.59 -2.97
CA SER A 158 14.87 21.03 -3.00
C SER A 158 13.82 21.89 -2.28
N LEU A 159 12.78 21.29 -1.67
CA LEU A 159 11.77 22.02 -0.90
C LEU A 159 12.24 22.44 0.51
N GLY A 160 13.49 22.18 0.88
CA GLY A 160 14.10 22.68 2.12
C GLY A 160 13.59 22.03 3.42
N PHE A 161 12.90 20.89 3.36
CA PHE A 161 12.45 20.22 4.58
C PHE A 161 13.62 19.71 5.42
N GLN A 162 13.47 19.80 6.74
CA GLN A 162 14.49 19.39 7.71
C GLN A 162 13.97 18.34 8.69
N PRO A 163 14.84 17.60 9.40
CA PRO A 163 14.46 16.68 10.46
C PRO A 163 13.56 17.34 11.51
N GLY A 164 12.44 16.71 11.82
CA GLY A 164 11.41 17.24 12.71
C GLY A 164 10.22 17.87 12.00
N TYR A 165 10.34 18.18 10.72
CA TYR A 165 9.24 18.77 9.96
C TYR A 165 8.13 17.75 9.67
N THR A 166 6.90 18.23 9.77
CA THR A 166 5.69 17.56 9.30
C THR A 166 4.84 18.62 8.59
N HIS A 167 4.55 18.38 7.32
CA HIS A 167 3.87 19.38 6.48
C HIS A 167 2.88 18.74 5.53
N PHE A 168 1.86 19.50 5.12
CA PHE A 168 0.86 19.06 4.15
C PHE A 168 0.70 20.12 3.08
N ILE A 169 0.85 19.73 1.83
CA ILE A 169 0.73 20.62 0.66
C ILE A 169 -0.45 20.12 -0.16
N GLU A 170 -1.43 20.97 -0.34
CA GLU A 170 -2.63 20.67 -1.10
C GLU A 170 -2.50 21.08 -2.56
N ASN A 171 -3.29 20.46 -3.41
CA ASN A 171 -3.48 20.83 -4.80
C ASN A 171 -2.19 20.92 -5.63
N ILE A 172 -1.27 19.97 -5.42
CA ILE A 172 -0.05 19.88 -6.22
C ILE A 172 -0.31 19.21 -7.56
N THR A 173 0.51 19.58 -8.56
CA THR A 173 0.59 18.94 -9.86
C THR A 173 1.87 18.13 -9.93
N CYS A 174 1.78 16.94 -10.48
CA CYS A 174 2.89 16.01 -10.68
C CYS A 174 3.08 15.70 -12.15
N ASN A 175 4.29 15.29 -12.52
CA ASN A 175 4.67 14.90 -13.89
C ASN A 175 4.61 16.08 -14.87
N LYS A 176 5.79 16.66 -15.18
CA LYS A 176 5.94 17.81 -16.07
C LYS A 176 5.31 17.62 -17.46
N GLU A 177 5.34 16.39 -17.99
CA GLU A 177 4.83 16.09 -19.32
C GLU A 177 3.30 16.03 -19.39
N GLN A 178 2.64 15.58 -18.32
CA GLN A 178 1.21 15.29 -18.32
C GLN A 178 0.39 16.14 -17.37
N ASN A 179 1.04 16.97 -16.53
CA ASN A 179 0.38 17.87 -15.57
C ASN A 179 -0.71 17.18 -14.74
N LEU A 180 -0.38 16.03 -14.15
CA LEU A 180 -1.34 15.23 -13.39
C LEU A 180 -1.69 15.94 -12.08
N SER A 181 -2.95 16.31 -11.93
CA SER A 181 -3.47 17.05 -10.77
C SER A 181 -4.98 16.81 -10.57
N PRO A 182 -5.56 17.27 -9.44
CA PRO A 182 -4.88 17.69 -8.22
C PRO A 182 -4.49 16.49 -7.35
N PHE A 183 -3.38 16.61 -6.64
CA PHE A 183 -2.97 15.68 -5.60
C PHE A 183 -2.60 16.45 -4.33
N ASN A 184 -2.47 15.74 -3.22
CA ASN A 184 -1.92 16.27 -1.98
C ASN A 184 -0.59 15.58 -1.67
N LEU A 185 0.28 16.27 -0.95
CA LEU A 185 1.57 15.75 -0.50
C LEU A 185 1.68 15.88 1.02
N ALA A 186 1.74 14.76 1.72
CA ALA A 186 2.10 14.75 3.12
C ALA A 186 3.60 14.49 3.26
N VAL A 187 4.29 15.36 4.00
CA VAL A 187 5.72 15.25 4.30
C VAL A 187 5.90 15.00 5.78
N ARG A 188 6.74 14.03 6.12
CA ARG A 188 7.15 13.79 7.51
C ARG A 188 8.61 13.40 7.58
N TRP A 189 9.40 14.21 8.28
CA TRP A 189 10.79 13.89 8.61
C TRP A 189 10.91 13.72 10.13
N LYS A 190 11.18 12.51 10.58
CA LYS A 190 11.37 12.23 12.01
C LYS A 190 12.65 12.90 12.51
N ARG A 191 12.60 13.47 13.72
CA ARG A 191 13.79 13.96 14.43
C ARG A 191 14.74 12.80 14.74
N LYS A 192 16.01 13.12 14.91
CA LYS A 192 17.00 12.22 15.50
C LYS A 192 16.54 11.80 16.89
N TYR A 193 16.54 10.50 17.15
CA TYR A 193 16.19 9.97 18.46
C TYR A 193 17.15 8.87 18.87
N ARG A 194 17.74 8.96 20.07
CA ARG A 194 18.73 8.00 20.61
C ARG A 194 19.83 7.65 19.60
N GLY A 195 20.46 8.64 18.98
CA GLY A 195 21.53 8.46 18.00
C GLY A 195 21.08 7.97 16.61
N LYS A 196 19.82 7.52 16.44
CA LYS A 196 19.27 7.08 15.15
C LYS A 196 18.69 8.25 14.39
N GLU A 197 19.27 8.57 13.25
CA GLU A 197 18.79 9.58 12.33
C GLU A 197 18.07 8.93 11.13
N HIS A 198 16.92 9.48 10.78
CA HIS A 198 16.22 9.08 9.57
C HIS A 198 16.76 9.88 8.38
N LYS A 199 17.63 9.27 7.58
CA LYS A 199 18.31 9.90 6.42
C LYS A 199 17.36 10.53 5.38
N ASN A 200 16.11 10.13 5.32
CA ASN A 200 15.16 10.61 4.32
C ASN A 200 13.77 10.79 4.91
N PRO A 201 13.07 11.88 4.56
CA PRO A 201 11.68 12.07 4.91
C PRO A 201 10.76 11.08 4.19
N TRP A 202 9.56 10.96 4.70
CA TRP A 202 8.45 10.43 3.94
C TRP A 202 7.86 11.54 3.07
N TYR A 203 7.83 11.33 1.78
CA TYR A 203 7.06 12.11 0.82
C TYR A 203 5.92 11.24 0.35
N LEU A 204 4.68 11.54 0.75
CA LEU A 204 3.51 10.72 0.52
C LEU A 204 2.54 11.46 -0.40
N LEU A 205 2.52 11.08 -1.67
CA LEU A 205 1.51 11.54 -2.62
C LEU A 205 0.18 10.89 -2.28
N THR A 206 -0.88 11.66 -2.17
CA THR A 206 -2.18 11.16 -1.70
C THR A 206 -3.36 11.90 -2.32
N SER A 207 -4.51 11.21 -2.36
CA SER A 207 -5.83 11.82 -2.62
C SER A 207 -6.54 12.25 -1.33
N LEU A 208 -6.04 11.84 -0.16
CA LEU A 208 -6.67 12.18 1.12
C LEU A 208 -6.48 13.66 1.45
N PRO A 209 -7.51 14.32 2.03
CA PRO A 209 -7.47 15.75 2.34
C PRO A 209 -6.81 16.05 3.69
N ASN A 210 -6.38 15.06 4.44
CA ASN A 210 -5.94 15.23 5.83
C ASN A 210 -4.57 14.60 6.10
N LEU A 211 -3.65 15.40 6.64
CA LEU A 211 -2.30 14.98 6.99
C LEU A 211 -2.28 13.84 8.02
N GLN A 212 -3.02 14.01 9.11
CA GLN A 212 -3.01 13.05 10.21
C GLN A 212 -3.48 11.68 9.74
N LYS A 213 -4.62 11.64 9.05
CA LYS A 213 -5.16 10.41 8.45
C LYS A 213 -4.16 9.78 7.47
N THR A 214 -3.52 10.59 6.60
CA THR A 214 -2.51 10.08 5.65
C THR A 214 -1.35 9.40 6.37
N LEU A 215 -0.83 10.01 7.43
CA LEU A 215 0.28 9.45 8.19
C LEU A 215 -0.11 8.19 8.98
N GLU A 216 -1.30 8.15 9.55
CA GLU A 216 -1.83 6.99 10.28
C GLU A 216 -2.02 5.80 9.35
N VAL A 217 -2.73 6.02 8.25
CA VAL A 217 -2.98 4.98 7.24
C VAL A 217 -1.68 4.48 6.63
N TYR A 218 -0.73 5.36 6.32
CA TYR A 218 0.56 4.92 5.76
C TYR A 218 1.36 4.03 6.73
N ARG A 219 1.24 4.25 8.04
CA ARG A 219 1.88 3.37 9.04
C ARG A 219 1.32 1.94 9.01
N ALA A 220 0.07 1.75 8.61
CA ALA A 220 -0.52 0.42 8.51
C ALA A 220 0.18 -0.48 7.47
N ARG A 221 0.96 0.09 6.54
CA ARG A 221 1.81 -0.64 5.61
C ARG A 221 2.75 -1.65 6.29
N TRP A 222 3.17 -1.38 7.53
CA TRP A 222 4.01 -2.30 8.29
C TRP A 222 3.42 -3.71 8.45
N GLY A 223 2.11 -3.85 8.34
CA GLY A 223 1.44 -5.15 8.37
C GLY A 223 1.91 -6.11 7.28
N ILE A 224 2.27 -5.60 6.08
CA ILE A 224 2.79 -6.45 5.00
C ILE A 224 4.25 -6.86 5.25
N GLU A 225 5.04 -6.03 5.90
CA GLU A 225 6.41 -6.40 6.29
C GLU A 225 6.40 -7.53 7.33
N THR A 226 5.45 -7.47 8.28
CA THR A 226 5.20 -8.56 9.23
C THR A 226 4.81 -9.84 8.50
N LEU A 227 3.86 -9.78 7.56
CA LEU A 227 3.48 -10.92 6.73
C LEU A 227 4.70 -11.55 6.02
N PHE A 228 5.54 -10.72 5.38
CA PHE A 228 6.72 -11.23 4.68
C PHE A 228 7.74 -11.84 5.62
N LYS A 229 7.92 -11.27 6.82
CA LYS A 229 8.76 -11.83 7.86
C LYS A 229 8.23 -13.19 8.30
N ASP A 230 6.96 -13.29 8.65
CA ASP A 230 6.33 -14.53 9.11
C ASP A 230 6.41 -15.63 8.03
N CYS A 231 6.21 -15.28 6.76
CA CYS A 231 6.37 -16.21 5.64
C CYS A 231 7.82 -16.72 5.47
N LYS A 232 8.82 -15.92 5.83
CA LYS A 232 10.25 -16.27 5.67
C LYS A 232 10.83 -16.98 6.89
N THR A 233 10.38 -16.65 8.11
CA THR A 233 10.98 -17.11 9.37
C THR A 233 10.08 -18.00 10.21
N GLY A 234 8.76 -17.85 10.11
CA GLY A 234 7.78 -18.51 10.97
C GLY A 234 7.32 -19.87 10.46
N GLY A 235 8.06 -20.96 10.72
CA GLY A 235 7.60 -22.32 10.54
C GLY A 235 7.48 -22.84 9.09
N TYR A 236 7.60 -21.98 8.11
CA TYR A 236 7.63 -22.33 6.67
C TYR A 236 9.05 -22.37 6.10
N ASN A 237 10.08 -22.24 6.93
CA ASN A 237 11.42 -22.65 6.59
C ASN A 237 11.43 -24.18 6.54
N ALA A 238 10.99 -24.75 5.43
CA ALA A 238 11.48 -26.03 5.00
C ALA A 238 12.99 -25.84 4.74
N ARG A 239 13.80 -25.86 5.77
CA ARG A 239 15.17 -26.33 5.65
C ARG A 239 15.00 -27.71 5.08
N THR A 240 15.26 -27.86 3.82
CA THR A 240 15.53 -29.17 3.24
C THR A 240 16.65 -29.76 4.09
N ASN A 241 16.29 -30.65 4.98
CA ASN A 241 17.23 -31.64 5.43
C ASN A 241 17.58 -32.44 4.17
N SER A 242 18.64 -32.03 3.50
CA SER A 242 19.42 -32.87 2.62
C SER A 242 20.23 -33.75 3.57
N GLY A 243 19.65 -34.91 3.94
CA GLY A 243 20.39 -36.07 4.28
C GLY A 243 20.71 -36.86 3.02
#